data_a8332eafa744546eea8b0c2009182b2b
#
_entry.id   a8332eafa744546eea8b0c2009182b2b
#
_cell.length_a   1.000
_cell.length_b   1.000
_cell.length_c   1.000
_cell.angle_alpha   90.00
_cell.angle_beta   90.00
_cell.angle_gamma   90.00
#
_symmetry.space_group_name_H-M   'P 1'
#
loop_
_entity.id
_entity.type
_entity.pdbx_description
1 polymer ?
#
loop_
_entity_poly.entity_id
_entity_poly.type
_entity_poly.pdbx_seq_one_letter_code
_entity_poly.pdbx_strand_id
1 'polypeptide(L)'
;MGTEFNQLFDEWAHTYDSFVAGKDDQYKEVFAHYDTILDDVVTKSSGTVLEFGVGTGNLTNKMLDAGYRVYGIEPSKEMRAIAKQKLPKEVSVADGDFLNFEVPEQIDTIVSTYAFHHLTDEEKRIAVEKYSQLLNKGGKIVFADTIFVDREAYDKTIQEAIAQGYNNLANDLKSEYYTLIPIMQSIFEDNGFHVTFSRYNHFVWIMEAAKN
;
A
#
# COMPACT_ATOMS: atom_id res chain seq x y z
N MET A 1 3.26 9.07 12.21
CA MET A 1 2.62 7.81 11.89
C MET A 1 1.91 7.87 10.54
N GLY A 2 2.53 8.50 9.55
CA GLY A 2 1.93 8.76 8.24
C GLY A 2 0.76 9.75 8.25
N THR A 3 0.34 10.21 9.41
CA THR A 3 -0.79 11.16 9.57
C THR A 3 -0.46 12.57 9.09
N GLU A 4 0.81 12.91 8.95
CA GLU A 4 1.29 14.15 8.33
C GLU A 4 0.88 14.27 6.87
N PHE A 5 0.58 13.15 6.21
CA PHE A 5 0.12 13.10 4.82
C PHE A 5 -1.43 13.18 4.70
N ASN A 6 -2.20 13.06 5.79
CA ASN A 6 -3.67 13.02 5.74
C ASN A 6 -4.27 14.26 5.07
N GLN A 7 -3.72 15.46 5.36
CA GLN A 7 -4.21 16.69 4.72
C GLN A 7 -3.98 16.65 3.20
N LEU A 8 -2.85 16.14 2.75
CA LEU A 8 -2.55 15.97 1.33
C LEU A 8 -3.55 15.02 0.65
N PHE A 9 -3.88 13.90 1.31
CA PHE A 9 -4.87 12.95 0.79
C PHE A 9 -6.29 13.51 0.79
N ASP A 10 -6.67 14.32 1.77
CA ASP A 10 -7.96 15.01 1.77
C ASP A 10 -8.07 15.96 0.56
N GLU A 11 -7.00 16.68 0.21
CA GLU A 11 -6.96 17.56 -0.97
C GLU A 11 -7.00 16.77 -2.29
N TRP A 12 -6.35 15.60 -2.36
CA TRP A 12 -6.27 14.78 -3.57
C TRP A 12 -7.47 13.86 -3.80
N ALA A 13 -8.30 13.64 -2.79
CA ALA A 13 -9.36 12.64 -2.80
C ALA A 13 -10.23 12.68 -4.08
N HIS A 14 -10.64 13.88 -4.52
CA HIS A 14 -11.49 14.06 -5.70
C HIS A 14 -10.79 13.87 -7.04
N THR A 15 -9.47 13.93 -7.08
CA THR A 15 -8.66 13.79 -8.31
C THR A 15 -7.89 12.48 -8.37
N TYR A 16 -7.85 11.72 -7.30
CA TYR A 16 -7.04 10.51 -7.13
C TYR A 16 -7.28 9.48 -8.25
N ASP A 17 -8.53 9.17 -8.57
CA ASP A 17 -8.84 8.20 -9.63
C ASP A 17 -8.33 8.64 -11.01
N SER A 18 -8.33 9.95 -11.27
CA SER A 18 -7.75 10.50 -12.50
C SER A 18 -6.23 10.44 -12.49
N PHE A 19 -5.63 10.56 -11.31
CA PHE A 19 -4.19 10.53 -11.09
C PHE A 19 -3.63 9.12 -11.33
N VAL A 20 -4.22 8.09 -10.70
CA VAL A 20 -3.83 6.69 -10.90
C VAL A 20 -4.13 6.18 -12.32
N ALA A 21 -5.04 6.84 -13.04
CA ALA A 21 -5.29 6.57 -14.47
C ALA A 21 -4.19 7.13 -15.40
N GLY A 22 -3.08 7.65 -14.86
CA GLY A 22 -1.90 8.09 -15.62
C GLY A 22 -2.08 9.42 -16.36
N LYS A 23 -2.95 10.31 -15.87
CA LYS A 23 -3.16 11.64 -16.48
C LYS A 23 -2.06 12.66 -16.16
N ASP A 24 -1.25 12.40 -15.14
CA ASP A 24 -0.09 13.22 -14.81
C ASP A 24 1.17 12.53 -15.34
N ASP A 25 1.88 13.20 -16.25
CA ASP A 25 3.08 12.66 -16.90
C ASP A 25 4.20 12.35 -15.90
N GLN A 26 4.30 13.08 -14.77
CA GLN A 26 5.32 12.85 -13.75
C GLN A 26 5.14 11.50 -13.05
N TYR A 27 3.89 11.05 -12.85
CA TYR A 27 3.56 9.84 -12.10
C TYR A 27 3.12 8.67 -12.99
N LYS A 28 3.10 8.86 -14.31
CA LYS A 28 2.68 7.84 -15.28
C LYS A 28 3.44 6.52 -15.12
N GLU A 29 4.75 6.59 -14.89
CA GLU A 29 5.60 5.42 -14.67
C GLU A 29 5.34 4.76 -13.30
N VAL A 30 5.01 5.56 -12.26
CA VAL A 30 4.66 5.06 -10.92
C VAL A 30 3.40 4.21 -10.99
N PHE A 31 2.37 4.67 -11.74
CA PHE A 31 1.09 3.97 -11.89
C PHE A 31 1.02 3.07 -13.14
N ALA A 32 2.16 2.86 -13.84
CA ALA A 32 2.20 1.91 -14.95
C ALA A 32 1.76 0.51 -14.47
N HIS A 33 0.82 -0.10 -15.20
CA HIS A 33 0.21 -1.40 -14.85
C HIS A 33 -0.64 -1.42 -13.58
N TYR A 34 -1.16 -0.28 -13.14
CA TYR A 34 -1.94 -0.14 -11.91
C TYR A 34 -3.01 -1.23 -11.75
N ASP A 35 -3.88 -1.41 -12.75
CA ASP A 35 -4.93 -2.44 -12.71
C ASP A 35 -4.40 -3.86 -12.56
N THR A 36 -3.32 -4.20 -13.26
CA THR A 36 -2.66 -5.52 -13.16
C THR A 36 -2.06 -5.74 -11.76
N ILE A 37 -1.48 -4.68 -11.18
CA ILE A 37 -0.94 -4.73 -9.81
C ILE A 37 -2.06 -5.04 -8.82
N LEU A 38 -3.21 -4.36 -8.92
CA LEU A 38 -4.35 -4.64 -8.05
C LEU A 38 -4.88 -6.07 -8.26
N ASP A 39 -5.01 -6.55 -9.50
CA ASP A 39 -5.48 -7.90 -9.82
C ASP A 39 -4.55 -8.97 -9.22
N ASP A 40 -3.24 -8.73 -9.24
CA ASP A 40 -2.27 -9.66 -8.66
C ASP A 40 -2.29 -9.65 -7.13
N VAL A 41 -2.51 -8.49 -6.48
CA VAL A 41 -2.75 -8.43 -5.03
C VAL A 41 -3.99 -9.25 -4.68
N VAL A 42 -5.09 -9.14 -5.45
CA VAL A 42 -6.30 -9.96 -5.29
C VAL A 42 -5.99 -11.45 -5.42
N THR A 43 -5.28 -11.85 -6.49
CA THR A 43 -4.94 -13.25 -6.78
C THR A 43 -4.07 -13.90 -5.68
N LYS A 44 -3.19 -13.12 -5.05
CA LYS A 44 -2.30 -13.57 -3.97
C LYS A 44 -2.97 -13.62 -2.60
N SER A 45 -4.16 -13.02 -2.48
CA SER A 45 -4.94 -12.97 -1.24
C SER A 45 -5.75 -14.24 -0.99
N SER A 46 -6.18 -14.45 0.22
CA SER A 46 -7.05 -15.57 0.63
C SER A 46 -7.84 -15.21 1.89
N GLY A 47 -9.01 -15.84 2.07
CA GLY A 47 -9.83 -15.74 3.28
C GLY A 47 -10.39 -14.33 3.54
N THR A 48 -10.38 -13.92 4.80
CA THR A 48 -10.82 -12.60 5.24
C THR A 48 -9.67 -11.60 5.12
N VAL A 49 -9.92 -10.47 4.46
CA VAL A 49 -8.90 -9.47 4.10
C VAL A 49 -9.03 -8.23 4.97
N LEU A 50 -7.89 -7.76 5.49
CA LEU A 50 -7.72 -6.43 6.08
C LEU A 50 -6.96 -5.56 5.09
N GLU A 51 -7.58 -4.49 4.63
CA GLU A 51 -6.99 -3.53 3.71
C GLU A 51 -6.61 -2.23 4.44
N PHE A 52 -5.35 -1.84 4.36
CA PHE A 52 -4.86 -0.54 4.81
C PHE A 52 -4.68 0.42 3.65
N GLY A 53 -5.12 1.69 3.84
CA GLY A 53 -5.08 2.69 2.81
C GLY A 53 -6.09 2.40 1.69
N VAL A 54 -7.37 2.23 2.07
CA VAL A 54 -8.47 1.98 1.13
C VAL A 54 -8.55 3.02 0.02
N GLY A 55 -8.16 4.27 0.32
CA GLY A 55 -8.25 5.37 -0.60
C GLY A 55 -9.68 5.56 -1.09
N THR A 56 -9.88 5.60 -2.39
CA THR A 56 -11.20 5.69 -3.02
C THR A 56 -11.90 4.35 -3.24
N GLY A 57 -11.31 3.23 -2.78
CA GLY A 57 -11.91 1.89 -2.78
C GLY A 57 -11.59 1.04 -4.02
N ASN A 58 -10.55 1.37 -4.79
CA ASN A 58 -10.25 0.68 -6.04
C ASN A 58 -9.85 -0.79 -5.82
N LEU A 59 -8.92 -1.07 -4.88
CA LEU A 59 -8.54 -2.44 -4.53
C LEU A 59 -9.70 -3.15 -3.84
N THR A 60 -10.38 -2.47 -2.90
CA THR A 60 -11.55 -3.02 -2.19
C THR A 60 -12.59 -3.55 -3.18
N ASN A 61 -12.95 -2.78 -4.22
CA ASN A 61 -13.90 -3.24 -5.24
C ASN A 61 -13.45 -4.55 -5.92
N LYS A 62 -12.19 -4.63 -6.34
CA LYS A 62 -11.66 -5.86 -6.96
C LYS A 62 -11.66 -7.05 -6.00
N MET A 63 -11.38 -6.83 -4.72
CA MET A 63 -11.48 -7.87 -3.68
C MET A 63 -12.91 -8.38 -3.51
N LEU A 64 -13.90 -7.47 -3.47
CA LEU A 64 -15.32 -7.82 -3.37
C LEU A 64 -15.81 -8.57 -4.61
N ASP A 65 -15.42 -8.15 -5.81
CA ASP A 65 -15.74 -8.83 -7.07
C ASP A 65 -15.16 -10.25 -7.12
N ALA A 66 -14.02 -10.48 -6.48
CA ALA A 66 -13.41 -11.80 -6.30
C ALA A 66 -14.05 -12.63 -5.17
N GLY A 67 -15.03 -12.08 -4.45
CA GLY A 67 -15.77 -12.75 -3.39
C GLY A 67 -15.11 -12.72 -2.00
N TYR A 68 -14.11 -11.88 -1.80
CA TYR A 68 -13.48 -11.71 -0.48
C TYR A 68 -14.34 -10.89 0.48
N ARG A 69 -14.23 -11.20 1.76
CA ARG A 69 -14.70 -10.33 2.83
C ARG A 69 -13.60 -9.35 3.19
N VAL A 70 -13.90 -8.05 3.14
CA VAL A 70 -12.90 -6.99 3.33
C VAL A 70 -13.27 -6.10 4.50
N TYR A 71 -12.29 -5.85 5.37
CA TYR A 71 -12.28 -4.80 6.38
C TYR A 71 -11.29 -3.73 5.95
N GLY A 72 -11.78 -2.53 5.64
CA GLY A 72 -10.95 -1.42 5.19
C GLY A 72 -10.60 -0.47 6.33
N ILE A 73 -9.36 -0.01 6.35
CA ILE A 73 -8.84 1.05 7.23
C ILE A 73 -8.32 2.18 6.34
N GLU A 74 -8.81 3.41 6.59
CA GLU A 74 -8.43 4.59 5.81
C GLU A 74 -8.39 5.82 6.74
N PRO A 75 -7.23 6.47 6.90
CA PRO A 75 -7.10 7.62 7.80
C PRO A 75 -7.72 8.92 7.23
N SER A 76 -7.71 9.12 5.89
CA SER A 76 -8.30 10.31 5.28
C SER A 76 -9.83 10.27 5.33
N LYS A 77 -10.43 11.29 5.91
CA LYS A 77 -11.90 11.42 6.00
C LYS A 77 -12.54 11.55 4.61
N GLU A 78 -11.91 12.32 3.73
CA GLU A 78 -12.44 12.57 2.39
C GLU A 78 -12.32 11.32 1.50
N MET A 79 -11.19 10.59 1.56
CA MET A 79 -11.03 9.29 0.88
C MET A 79 -12.08 8.30 1.37
N ARG A 80 -12.27 8.17 2.71
CA ARG A 80 -13.33 7.31 3.28
C ARG A 80 -14.73 7.69 2.79
N ALA A 81 -15.01 8.98 2.65
CA ALA A 81 -16.32 9.44 2.17
C ALA A 81 -16.55 9.02 0.70
N ILE A 82 -15.54 9.11 -0.15
CA ILE A 82 -15.59 8.66 -1.55
C ILE A 82 -15.72 7.13 -1.61
N ALA A 83 -14.91 6.40 -0.86
CA ALA A 83 -14.99 4.94 -0.80
C ALA A 83 -16.39 4.47 -0.41
N LYS A 84 -16.99 5.07 0.63
CA LYS A 84 -18.36 4.75 1.08
C LYS A 84 -19.46 5.07 0.05
N GLN A 85 -19.21 5.95 -0.92
CA GLN A 85 -20.14 6.20 -2.02
C GLN A 85 -20.01 5.17 -3.14
N LYS A 86 -18.80 4.64 -3.36
CA LYS A 86 -18.50 3.66 -4.42
C LYS A 86 -18.77 2.22 -3.98
N LEU A 87 -18.50 1.89 -2.72
CA LEU A 87 -18.57 0.54 -2.18
C LEU A 87 -19.99 0.18 -1.72
N PRO A 88 -20.35 -1.11 -1.71
CA PRO A 88 -21.58 -1.58 -1.07
C PRO A 88 -21.66 -1.15 0.40
N LYS A 89 -22.86 -0.85 0.89
CA LYS A 89 -23.08 -0.30 2.26
C LYS A 89 -22.65 -1.25 3.38
N GLU A 90 -22.57 -2.54 3.09
CA GLU A 90 -22.16 -3.60 4.02
C GLU A 90 -20.64 -3.60 4.28
N VAL A 91 -19.87 -2.96 3.41
CA VAL A 91 -18.40 -2.92 3.53
C VAL A 91 -18.00 -1.95 4.62
N SER A 92 -17.26 -2.45 5.58
CA SER A 92 -16.71 -1.63 6.66
C SER A 92 -15.46 -0.90 6.18
N VAL A 93 -15.50 0.43 6.18
CA VAL A 93 -14.31 1.28 6.04
C VAL A 93 -14.22 2.16 7.28
N ALA A 94 -13.32 1.79 8.19
CA ALA A 94 -13.13 2.42 9.48
C ALA A 94 -12.04 3.50 9.43
N ASP A 95 -12.10 4.42 10.38
CA ASP A 95 -11.01 5.34 10.68
C ASP A 95 -9.87 4.59 11.38
N GLY A 96 -8.64 4.87 11.00
CA GLY A 96 -7.46 4.24 11.55
C GLY A 96 -6.26 4.36 10.61
N ASP A 97 -5.14 3.83 11.06
CA ASP A 97 -3.89 3.81 10.31
C ASP A 97 -3.21 2.43 10.45
N PHE A 98 -2.04 2.25 9.84
CA PHE A 98 -1.24 1.01 9.87
C PHE A 98 -0.88 0.53 11.30
N LEU A 99 -0.88 1.44 12.28
CA LEU A 99 -0.47 1.17 13.66
C LEU A 99 -1.65 1.18 14.65
N ASN A 100 -2.73 1.90 14.31
CA ASN A 100 -3.90 2.10 15.17
C ASN A 100 -5.17 1.72 14.41
N PHE A 101 -5.64 0.50 14.66
CA PHE A 101 -6.79 -0.08 13.99
C PHE A 101 -7.45 -1.14 14.88
N GLU A 102 -8.70 -1.44 14.58
CA GLU A 102 -9.44 -2.55 15.20
C GLU A 102 -9.98 -3.46 14.11
N VAL A 103 -9.98 -4.76 14.37
CA VAL A 103 -10.58 -5.78 13.50
C VAL A 103 -11.56 -6.64 14.29
N PRO A 104 -12.75 -6.95 13.73
CA PRO A 104 -13.81 -7.61 14.46
C PRO A 104 -13.66 -9.13 14.50
N GLU A 105 -12.79 -9.72 13.68
CA GLU A 105 -12.61 -11.16 13.56
C GLU A 105 -11.20 -11.53 13.09
N GLN A 106 -10.97 -12.84 12.93
CA GLN A 106 -9.71 -13.37 12.42
C GLN A 106 -9.47 -12.91 10.97
N ILE A 107 -8.27 -12.44 10.72
CA ILE A 107 -7.78 -12.01 9.40
C ILE A 107 -6.86 -13.08 8.82
N ASP A 108 -7.00 -13.36 7.54
CA ASP A 108 -6.18 -14.33 6.80
C ASP A 108 -5.15 -13.62 5.89
N THR A 109 -5.52 -12.46 5.33
CA THR A 109 -4.61 -11.65 4.49
C THR A 109 -4.69 -10.18 4.87
N ILE A 110 -3.53 -9.54 4.93
CA ILE A 110 -3.41 -8.08 5.08
C ILE A 110 -2.88 -7.52 3.76
N VAL A 111 -3.57 -6.51 3.20
CA VAL A 111 -3.20 -5.90 1.93
C VAL A 111 -3.04 -4.39 2.05
N SER A 112 -2.19 -3.82 1.20
CA SER A 112 -2.09 -2.38 1.00
C SER A 112 -1.47 -2.09 -0.37
N THR A 113 -1.88 -0.99 -1.00
CA THR A 113 -1.29 -0.54 -2.26
C THR A 113 -0.98 0.95 -2.21
N TYR A 114 0.24 1.32 -2.60
CA TYR A 114 0.71 2.71 -2.69
C TYR A 114 0.54 3.54 -1.40
N ALA A 115 0.75 2.92 -0.22
CA ALA A 115 0.53 3.61 1.04
C ALA A 115 1.54 3.27 2.15
N PHE A 116 2.20 2.10 2.10
CA PHE A 116 3.08 1.67 3.18
C PHE A 116 4.38 2.49 3.28
N HIS A 117 4.77 3.16 2.17
CA HIS A 117 5.91 4.09 2.13
C HIS A 117 5.70 5.36 2.99
N HIS A 118 4.51 5.63 3.48
CA HIS A 118 4.27 6.73 4.41
C HIS A 118 4.71 6.43 5.86
N LEU A 119 5.15 5.22 6.15
CA LEU A 119 5.74 4.86 7.43
C LEU A 119 7.27 4.89 7.33
N THR A 120 7.92 5.37 8.39
CA THR A 120 9.37 5.18 8.57
C THR A 120 9.71 3.68 8.68
N ASP A 121 10.96 3.30 8.46
CA ASP A 121 11.38 1.89 8.58
C ASP A 121 11.12 1.32 9.99
N GLU A 122 11.23 2.15 11.03
CA GLU A 122 10.89 1.75 12.40
C GLU A 122 9.38 1.51 12.56
N GLU A 123 8.55 2.38 12.00
CA GLU A 123 7.10 2.21 12.04
C GLU A 123 6.65 0.99 11.22
N LYS A 124 7.30 0.73 10.06
CA LYS A 124 7.09 -0.50 9.28
C LYS A 124 7.39 -1.76 10.11
N ARG A 125 8.48 -1.74 10.91
CA ARG A 125 8.84 -2.83 11.83
C ARG A 125 7.74 -3.06 12.87
N ILE A 126 7.30 -2.00 13.53
CA ILE A 126 6.22 -2.06 14.54
C ILE A 126 4.91 -2.57 13.90
N ALA A 127 4.58 -2.12 12.69
CA ALA A 127 3.40 -2.58 11.96
C ALA A 127 3.47 -4.10 11.67
N VAL A 128 4.58 -4.57 11.09
CA VAL A 128 4.75 -5.99 10.75
C VAL A 128 4.78 -6.89 12.00
N GLU A 129 5.34 -6.41 13.13
CA GLU A 129 5.26 -7.11 14.41
C GLU A 129 3.80 -7.29 14.86
N LYS A 130 2.97 -6.22 14.80
CA LYS A 130 1.53 -6.32 15.10
C LYS A 130 0.81 -7.29 14.17
N TYR A 131 1.10 -7.26 12.86
CA TYR A 131 0.50 -8.15 11.88
C TYR A 131 0.88 -9.61 12.10
N SER A 132 2.12 -9.84 12.54
CA SER A 132 2.57 -11.17 12.95
C SER A 132 1.74 -11.72 14.12
N GLN A 133 1.33 -10.88 15.08
CA GLN A 133 0.47 -11.31 16.19
C GLN A 133 -0.98 -11.53 15.75
N LEU A 134 -1.46 -10.80 14.74
CA LEU A 134 -2.82 -10.88 14.23
C LEU A 134 -3.05 -12.09 13.33
N LEU A 135 -2.10 -12.40 12.46
CA LEU A 135 -2.19 -13.47 11.49
C LEU A 135 -1.89 -14.85 12.13
N ASN A 136 -2.64 -15.87 11.73
CA ASN A 136 -2.31 -17.26 12.02
C ASN A 136 -1.19 -17.77 11.09
N LYS A 137 -0.66 -18.96 11.39
CA LYS A 137 0.27 -19.67 10.51
C LYS A 137 -0.34 -19.82 9.11
N GLY A 138 0.43 -19.47 8.08
CA GLY A 138 0.00 -19.46 6.68
C GLY A 138 -0.78 -18.22 6.27
N GLY A 139 -1.12 -17.32 7.21
CA GLY A 139 -1.67 -16.00 6.88
C GLY A 139 -0.65 -15.15 6.13
N LYS A 140 -1.13 -14.20 5.34
CA LYS A 140 -0.29 -13.47 4.38
C LYS A 140 -0.34 -11.96 4.59
N ILE A 141 0.75 -11.30 4.19
CA ILE A 141 0.79 -9.86 3.91
C ILE A 141 1.10 -9.72 2.43
N VAL A 142 0.28 -8.98 1.69
CA VAL A 142 0.47 -8.73 0.26
C VAL A 142 0.42 -7.23 0.02
N PHE A 143 1.58 -6.61 -0.06
CA PHE A 143 1.71 -5.17 -0.26
C PHE A 143 2.30 -4.87 -1.63
N ALA A 144 1.68 -3.93 -2.36
CA ALA A 144 2.24 -3.38 -3.59
C ALA A 144 2.65 -1.92 -3.33
N ASP A 145 3.95 -1.64 -3.41
CA ASP A 145 4.46 -0.32 -3.09
C ASP A 145 5.77 0.01 -3.82
N THR A 146 6.12 1.29 -3.81
CA THR A 146 7.42 1.75 -4.29
C THR A 146 8.50 1.39 -3.29
N ILE A 147 9.41 0.51 -3.71
CA ILE A 147 10.63 0.18 -2.97
C ILE A 147 11.80 0.02 -3.93
N PHE A 148 13.02 0.10 -3.44
CA PHE A 148 14.23 0.08 -4.25
C PHE A 148 15.13 -1.10 -3.91
N VAL A 149 15.82 -1.63 -4.92
CA VAL A 149 16.75 -2.76 -4.74
C VAL A 149 17.91 -2.38 -3.81
N ASP A 150 18.38 -1.14 -3.94
CA ASP A 150 19.48 -0.57 -3.16
C ASP A 150 19.46 0.96 -3.18
N ARG A 151 20.38 1.57 -2.48
CA ARG A 151 20.52 3.03 -2.39
C ARG A 151 20.90 3.67 -3.72
N GLU A 152 21.70 3.01 -4.54
CA GLU A 152 22.11 3.51 -5.85
C GLU A 152 20.90 3.63 -6.79
N ALA A 153 20.04 2.61 -6.81
CA ALA A 153 18.79 2.63 -7.59
C ALA A 153 17.85 3.75 -7.13
N TYR A 154 17.70 3.94 -5.81
CA TYR A 154 16.91 5.05 -5.26
C TYR A 154 17.44 6.42 -5.68
N ASP A 155 18.74 6.68 -5.46
CA ASP A 155 19.36 7.96 -5.77
C ASP A 155 19.31 8.24 -7.29
N LYS A 156 19.49 7.22 -8.12
CA LYS A 156 19.39 7.31 -9.58
C LYS A 156 17.98 7.70 -10.01
N THR A 157 16.94 7.08 -9.45
CA THR A 157 15.55 7.41 -9.76
C THR A 157 15.22 8.87 -9.46
N ILE A 158 15.71 9.42 -8.35
CA ILE A 158 15.58 10.86 -8.03
C ILE A 158 16.27 11.73 -9.10
N GLN A 159 17.49 11.36 -9.52
CA GLN A 159 18.21 12.12 -10.53
C GLN A 159 17.51 12.07 -11.90
N GLU A 160 16.94 10.93 -12.27
CA GLU A 160 16.17 10.78 -13.50
C GLU A 160 14.91 11.64 -13.47
N ALA A 161 14.17 11.68 -12.36
CA ALA A 161 13.02 12.57 -12.18
C ALA A 161 13.40 14.06 -12.33
N ILE A 162 14.50 14.48 -11.69
CA ILE A 162 15.02 15.85 -11.82
C ILE A 162 15.41 16.16 -13.27
N ALA A 163 16.11 15.25 -13.95
CA ALA A 163 16.57 15.45 -15.34
C ALA A 163 15.40 15.57 -16.32
N GLN A 164 14.26 14.94 -16.03
CA GLN A 164 13.01 15.04 -16.80
C GLN A 164 12.17 16.27 -16.44
N GLY A 165 12.56 17.03 -15.42
CA GLY A 165 11.79 18.17 -14.92
C GLY A 165 10.57 17.76 -14.07
N TYR A 166 10.52 16.53 -13.61
CA TYR A 166 9.45 15.97 -12.77
C TYR A 166 9.67 16.34 -11.29
N ASN A 167 9.51 17.65 -11.02
CA ASN A 167 9.88 18.22 -9.72
C ASN A 167 9.00 17.72 -8.57
N ASN A 168 7.70 17.47 -8.81
CA ASN A 168 6.82 16.93 -7.77
C ASN A 168 7.25 15.52 -7.41
N LEU A 169 7.40 14.63 -8.39
CA LEU A 169 7.88 13.26 -8.17
C LEU A 169 9.25 13.25 -7.46
N ALA A 170 10.19 14.11 -7.89
CA ALA A 170 11.50 14.20 -7.25
C ALA A 170 11.44 14.69 -5.79
N ASN A 171 10.47 15.54 -5.47
CA ASN A 171 10.23 15.99 -4.09
C ASN A 171 9.60 14.89 -3.24
N ASP A 172 8.57 14.19 -3.74
CA ASP A 172 7.92 13.09 -3.05
C ASP A 172 8.93 11.96 -2.75
N LEU A 173 9.75 11.58 -3.75
CA LEU A 173 10.82 10.62 -3.57
C LEU A 173 11.81 10.99 -2.44
N LYS A 174 11.98 12.28 -2.11
CA LYS A 174 12.87 12.76 -1.04
C LYS A 174 12.19 12.94 0.30
N SER A 175 10.88 13.21 0.31
CA SER A 175 10.12 13.59 1.51
C SER A 175 9.37 12.44 2.15
N GLU A 176 9.04 11.41 1.38
CA GLU A 176 8.37 10.22 1.85
C GLU A 176 9.38 9.12 2.26
N TYR A 177 8.90 8.11 2.98
CA TYR A 177 9.78 7.12 3.61
C TYR A 177 9.93 5.85 2.76
N TYR A 178 10.37 6.03 1.50
CA TYR A 178 10.70 4.90 0.63
C TYR A 178 11.87 4.11 1.21
N THR A 179 11.75 2.80 1.17
CA THR A 179 12.72 1.88 1.77
C THR A 179 13.39 0.99 0.73
N LEU A 180 14.29 0.13 1.19
CA LEU A 180 15.07 -0.78 0.35
C LEU A 180 14.60 -2.23 0.54
N ILE A 181 14.70 -3.05 -0.51
CA ILE A 181 14.36 -4.48 -0.46
C ILE A 181 15.06 -5.20 0.69
N PRO A 182 16.39 -5.05 0.93
CA PRO A 182 17.04 -5.72 2.05
C PRO A 182 16.49 -5.33 3.43
N ILE A 183 16.05 -4.09 3.58
CA ILE A 183 15.45 -3.59 4.84
C ILE A 183 14.08 -4.24 5.03
N MET A 184 13.22 -4.22 4.00
CA MET A 184 11.91 -4.85 4.07
C MET A 184 12.00 -6.35 4.27
N GLN A 185 12.95 -7.01 3.62
CA GLN A 185 13.20 -8.43 3.82
C GLN A 185 13.52 -8.74 5.29
N SER A 186 14.46 -7.99 5.89
CA SER A 186 14.78 -8.15 7.32
C SER A 186 13.58 -7.89 8.21
N ILE A 187 12.76 -6.84 7.93
CA ILE A 187 11.55 -6.53 8.70
C ILE A 187 10.57 -7.72 8.69
N PHE A 188 10.34 -8.34 7.56
CA PHE A 188 9.44 -9.49 7.46
C PHE A 188 10.04 -10.75 8.10
N GLU A 189 11.29 -11.10 7.81
CA GLU A 189 11.95 -12.31 8.30
C GLU A 189 12.12 -12.28 9.82
N ASP A 190 12.51 -11.14 10.40
CA ASP A 190 12.63 -10.93 11.85
C ASP A 190 11.30 -11.13 12.59
N ASN A 191 10.18 -10.96 11.90
CA ASN A 191 8.82 -11.12 12.43
C ASN A 191 8.15 -12.46 12.04
N GLY A 192 8.94 -13.42 11.54
CA GLY A 192 8.49 -14.79 11.29
C GLY A 192 7.76 -14.99 9.97
N PHE A 193 8.00 -14.14 8.98
CA PHE A 193 7.48 -14.30 7.63
C PHE A 193 8.58 -14.77 6.66
N HIS A 194 8.19 -15.56 5.68
CA HIS A 194 8.96 -15.75 4.45
C HIS A 194 8.42 -14.80 3.39
N VAL A 195 9.25 -13.92 2.82
CA VAL A 195 8.85 -12.89 1.86
C VAL A 195 9.48 -13.10 0.49
N THR A 196 8.69 -12.82 -0.54
CA THR A 196 9.14 -12.74 -1.94
C THR A 196 8.80 -11.36 -2.52
N PHE A 197 9.62 -10.91 -3.48
CA PHE A 197 9.48 -9.61 -4.13
C PHE A 197 9.32 -9.80 -5.64
N SER A 198 8.25 -9.26 -6.21
CA SER A 198 7.98 -9.30 -7.65
C SER A 198 7.90 -7.89 -8.22
N ARG A 199 8.74 -7.57 -9.20
CA ARG A 199 8.78 -6.24 -9.82
C ARG A 199 7.70 -6.10 -10.89
N TYR A 200 6.97 -4.97 -10.87
CA TYR A 200 5.91 -4.66 -11.84
C TYR A 200 6.26 -3.53 -12.79
N ASN A 201 6.91 -2.49 -12.28
CA ASN A 201 7.38 -1.38 -13.09
C ASN A 201 8.72 -0.84 -12.54
N HIS A 202 9.09 0.38 -12.91
CA HIS A 202 10.32 1.00 -12.43
C HIS A 202 10.31 1.28 -10.92
N PHE A 203 9.13 1.52 -10.35
CA PHE A 203 8.92 1.91 -8.96
C PHE A 203 8.37 0.78 -8.10
N VAL A 204 7.32 0.11 -8.58
CA VAL A 204 6.44 -0.74 -7.76
C VAL A 204 6.85 -2.20 -7.78
N TRP A 205 6.89 -2.77 -6.58
CA TRP A 205 7.06 -4.19 -6.33
C TRP A 205 5.90 -4.73 -5.49
N ILE A 206 5.49 -5.96 -5.75
CA ILE A 206 4.65 -6.71 -4.82
C ILE A 206 5.53 -7.48 -3.84
N MET A 207 5.28 -7.26 -2.57
CA MET A 207 5.84 -7.98 -1.42
C MET A 207 4.80 -8.99 -0.97
N GLU A 208 5.03 -10.28 -1.20
CA GLU A 208 4.18 -11.36 -0.68
C GLU A 208 4.91 -12.04 0.47
N ALA A 209 4.43 -11.86 1.69
CA ALA A 209 5.01 -12.42 2.90
C ALA A 209 4.03 -13.41 3.55
N ALA A 210 4.44 -14.67 3.68
CA ALA A 210 3.66 -15.73 4.31
C ALA A 210 4.21 -16.04 5.70
N LYS A 211 3.33 -16.13 6.69
CA LYS A 211 3.69 -16.45 8.07
C LYS A 211 4.06 -17.92 8.23
N ASN A 212 5.22 -18.18 8.82
CA ASN A 212 5.81 -19.52 9.05
C ASN A 212 4.98 -20.38 10.03
#